data_2553de83210595e24b9eb3e64d832c38
#
_entry.id   2553de83210595e24b9eb3e64d832c38
#
_cell.length_a   1.000
_cell.length_b   1.000
_cell.length_c   1.000
_cell.angle_alpha   90.00
_cell.angle_beta   90.00
_cell.angle_gamma   90.00
#
_symmetry.space_group_name_H-M   'P 1'
#
loop_
_entity.id
_entity.type
_entity.pdbx_description
1 polymer ?
#
loop_
_entity_poly.entity_id
_entity_poly.type
_entity_poly.pdbx_seq_one_letter_code
_entity_poly.pdbx_strand_id
1 'polypeptide(L)'
;MESDRLFVLYPQKRGPEKERSRMDEVLRAALDGIDAEIVEDMELLEQDPCRYRGRRLLFAVPLGTNGINRGYYELLAWLRGSDQVLAGATAGMIIDAESEFYTKATARELAVAANRAGCAFVGRPLVEGTASLDNYLIQAANMNTDRFGAYKKSAEILVHQILEETWQPKEESHLLVLHASNHRTSNTLAIWQKVKERLDDRIRIQEINLRNGTLVDCSGCPYQMCLHFGEQGKCFYGGAMVENIYPAVKWADAILLLCPNYNDALSANMTAFINRLTALFRTTRFYDKALFAIIVSGYSGSDLLAGQLVTALNMNKTFYLPGNFCMMETANNAGAAMKLPGIEDRIREFSEKMTHILIKGTQNR
;
A
#
# COMPACT_ATOMS: atom_id res chain seq x y z
N MET A 1 11.13 21.54 -15.18
CA MET A 1 9.73 21.87 -15.46
C MET A 1 8.89 20.67 -15.95
N GLU A 2 9.46 19.58 -16.46
CA GLU A 2 8.69 18.36 -16.78
C GLU A 2 8.42 17.43 -15.59
N SER A 3 9.05 17.64 -14.42
CA SER A 3 8.92 16.75 -13.27
C SER A 3 7.61 16.88 -12.49
N ASP A 4 6.87 17.98 -12.68
CA ASP A 4 5.71 18.31 -11.85
C ASP A 4 4.36 17.99 -12.51
N ARG A 5 4.39 17.50 -13.77
CA ARG A 5 3.19 17.14 -14.51
C ARG A 5 2.57 15.85 -13.97
N LEU A 6 1.26 15.88 -13.73
CA LEU A 6 0.49 14.70 -13.35
C LEU A 6 0.05 13.91 -14.58
N PHE A 7 0.32 12.60 -14.61
CA PHE A 7 -0.23 11.71 -15.63
C PHE A 7 -1.44 10.97 -15.06
N VAL A 8 -2.58 11.08 -15.73
CA VAL A 8 -3.82 10.41 -15.34
C VAL A 8 -4.04 9.22 -16.28
N LEU A 9 -3.84 8.00 -15.78
CA LEU A 9 -4.13 6.78 -16.53
C LEU A 9 -5.61 6.44 -16.35
N TYR A 10 -6.41 6.73 -17.40
CA TYR A 10 -7.87 6.68 -17.38
C TYR A 10 -8.40 5.70 -18.42
N PRO A 11 -8.38 4.37 -18.14
CA PRO A 11 -8.92 3.37 -19.07
C PRO A 11 -10.43 3.58 -19.26
N GLN A 12 -10.83 4.09 -20.41
CA GLN A 12 -12.23 4.28 -20.74
C GLN A 12 -12.78 3.16 -21.63
N LYS A 13 -14.11 2.99 -21.61
CA LYS A 13 -14.80 2.24 -22.66
C LYS A 13 -14.63 2.98 -24.00
N ARG A 14 -14.11 2.34 -25.01
CA ARG A 14 -14.22 2.80 -26.39
C ARG A 14 -15.67 2.63 -26.85
N GLY A 15 -16.36 3.73 -27.17
CA GLY A 15 -17.73 3.72 -27.70
C GLY A 15 -18.07 5.07 -28.33
N PRO A 16 -19.01 5.09 -29.33
CA PRO A 16 -19.33 6.30 -30.10
C PRO A 16 -20.08 7.40 -29.33
N GLU A 17 -20.63 7.09 -28.15
CA GLU A 17 -21.30 8.09 -27.28
C GLU A 17 -20.59 8.16 -25.94
N LYS A 18 -19.89 9.26 -25.75
CA LYS A 18 -19.24 9.61 -24.49
C LYS A 18 -20.30 10.31 -23.60
N GLU A 19 -21.16 9.53 -22.93
CA GLU A 19 -21.91 10.09 -21.82
C GLU A 19 -20.93 10.55 -20.73
N ARG A 20 -21.10 11.76 -20.20
CA ARG A 20 -20.29 12.26 -19.09
C ARG A 20 -20.50 11.38 -17.87
N SER A 21 -19.47 10.65 -17.50
CA SER A 21 -19.50 9.80 -16.33
C SER A 21 -19.32 10.64 -15.06
N ARG A 22 -19.77 10.11 -13.92
CA ARG A 22 -19.49 10.69 -12.60
C ARG A 22 -17.96 10.90 -12.40
N MET A 23 -17.14 9.99 -12.90
CA MET A 23 -15.68 10.10 -12.88
C MET A 23 -15.19 11.33 -13.62
N ASP A 24 -15.76 11.70 -14.77
CA ASP A 24 -15.35 12.89 -15.52
C ASP A 24 -15.58 14.19 -14.71
N GLU A 25 -16.65 14.25 -13.92
CA GLU A 25 -16.92 15.41 -13.05
C GLU A 25 -15.95 15.47 -11.87
N VAL A 26 -15.61 14.31 -11.31
CA VAL A 26 -14.64 14.17 -10.20
C VAL A 26 -13.25 14.57 -10.69
N LEU A 27 -12.82 14.07 -11.85
CA LEU A 27 -11.52 14.42 -12.45
C LEU A 27 -11.44 15.90 -12.78
N ARG A 28 -12.51 16.49 -13.35
CA ARG A 28 -12.53 17.92 -13.64
C ARG A 28 -12.33 18.77 -12.38
N ALA A 29 -12.97 18.39 -11.27
CA ALA A 29 -12.78 19.08 -10.00
C ALA A 29 -11.37 18.87 -9.44
N ALA A 30 -10.87 17.62 -9.44
CA ALA A 30 -9.58 17.27 -8.87
C ALA A 30 -8.38 17.84 -9.64
N LEU A 31 -8.54 18.11 -10.93
CA LEU A 31 -7.48 18.60 -11.82
C LEU A 31 -7.59 20.12 -12.12
N ASP A 32 -8.51 20.82 -11.44
CA ASP A 32 -8.65 22.26 -11.64
C ASP A 32 -7.35 23.00 -11.24
N GLY A 33 -6.76 23.72 -12.19
CA GLY A 33 -5.49 24.42 -12.00
C GLY A 33 -4.23 23.52 -11.97
N ILE A 34 -4.35 22.21 -12.24
CA ILE A 34 -3.23 21.27 -12.27
C ILE A 34 -2.78 21.00 -13.72
N ASP A 35 -1.47 21.07 -13.98
CA ASP A 35 -0.90 20.59 -15.25
C ASP A 35 -0.98 19.07 -15.29
N ALA A 36 -1.95 18.55 -16.03
CA ALA A 36 -2.21 17.12 -16.11
C ALA A 36 -2.35 16.65 -17.57
N GLU A 37 -1.88 15.44 -17.82
CA GLU A 37 -2.10 14.73 -19.08
C GLU A 37 -2.96 13.50 -18.82
N ILE A 38 -4.11 13.41 -19.50
CA ILE A 38 -5.03 12.29 -19.41
C ILE A 38 -4.76 11.30 -20.53
N VAL A 39 -4.42 10.07 -20.18
CA VAL A 39 -4.15 8.97 -21.10
C VAL A 39 -5.33 8.01 -21.03
N GLU A 40 -6.18 8.02 -22.06
CA GLU A 40 -7.38 7.18 -22.15
C GLU A 40 -7.13 5.90 -22.94
N ASP A 41 -6.16 5.89 -23.82
CA ASP A 41 -5.80 4.76 -24.67
C ASP A 41 -4.64 3.96 -24.06
N MET A 42 -4.95 2.80 -23.52
CA MET A 42 -3.95 1.95 -22.86
C MET A 42 -2.95 1.29 -23.83
N GLU A 43 -3.25 1.22 -25.13
CA GLU A 43 -2.29 0.74 -26.14
C GLU A 43 -1.09 1.71 -26.27
N LEU A 44 -1.26 3.00 -25.95
CA LEU A 44 -0.16 3.97 -25.93
C LEU A 44 0.90 3.66 -24.87
N LEU A 45 0.56 2.92 -23.82
CA LEU A 45 1.49 2.55 -22.75
C LEU A 45 2.62 1.63 -23.27
N GLU A 46 2.34 0.83 -24.27
CA GLU A 46 3.32 -0.08 -24.87
C GLU A 46 4.30 0.62 -25.83
N GLN A 47 3.92 1.80 -26.36
CA GLN A 47 4.75 2.54 -27.32
C GLN A 47 5.98 3.19 -26.67
N ASP A 48 5.82 3.65 -25.41
CA ASP A 48 6.92 4.16 -24.59
C ASP A 48 6.78 3.68 -23.15
N PRO A 49 7.19 2.46 -22.86
CA PRO A 49 7.00 1.84 -21.53
C PRO A 49 7.70 2.58 -20.40
N CYS A 50 8.76 3.36 -20.72
CA CYS A 50 9.55 4.07 -19.71
C CYS A 50 9.06 5.51 -19.44
N ARG A 51 8.11 6.01 -20.20
CA ARG A 51 7.59 7.39 -20.11
C ARG A 51 7.16 7.79 -18.70
N TYR A 52 6.65 6.84 -17.94
CA TYR A 52 6.06 7.10 -16.63
C TYR A 52 7.02 6.87 -15.46
N ARG A 53 8.29 6.56 -15.72
CA ARG A 53 9.32 6.42 -14.67
C ARG A 53 9.57 7.77 -13.99
N GLY A 54 9.62 7.75 -12.65
CA GLY A 54 9.84 8.94 -11.85
C GLY A 54 8.71 9.98 -11.89
N ARG A 55 7.55 9.64 -12.47
CA ARG A 55 6.43 10.58 -12.67
C ARG A 55 5.40 10.51 -11.55
N ARG A 56 4.56 11.53 -11.47
CA ARG A 56 3.37 11.59 -10.62
C ARG A 56 2.19 11.00 -11.38
N LEU A 57 1.52 10.00 -10.79
CA LEU A 57 0.48 9.23 -11.47
C LEU A 57 -0.83 9.25 -10.69
N LEU A 58 -1.93 9.38 -11.41
CA LEU A 58 -3.27 9.12 -10.90
C LEU A 58 -3.90 8.01 -11.74
N PHE A 59 -4.19 6.88 -11.13
CA PHE A 59 -5.00 5.85 -11.76
C PHE A 59 -6.47 6.19 -11.55
N ALA A 60 -7.21 6.44 -12.61
CA ALA A 60 -8.65 6.74 -12.58
C ALA A 60 -9.41 5.63 -13.28
N VAL A 61 -10.06 4.73 -12.52
CA VAL A 61 -10.71 3.54 -13.10
C VAL A 61 -12.21 3.56 -12.86
N PRO A 62 -13.02 3.86 -13.89
CA PRO A 62 -14.46 3.71 -13.82
C PRO A 62 -14.86 2.24 -14.03
N LEU A 63 -15.69 1.73 -13.14
CA LEU A 63 -16.25 0.38 -13.21
C LEU A 63 -17.74 0.48 -13.54
N GLY A 64 -18.24 -0.38 -14.43
CA GLY A 64 -19.67 -0.50 -14.66
C GLY A 64 -20.39 -1.21 -13.50
N THR A 65 -21.70 -1.39 -13.63
CA THR A 65 -22.57 -2.06 -12.64
C THR A 65 -22.10 -3.46 -12.24
N ASN A 66 -21.44 -4.17 -13.16
CA ASN A 66 -20.86 -5.51 -12.94
C ASN A 66 -19.41 -5.48 -12.42
N GLY A 67 -18.86 -4.30 -12.12
CA GLY A 67 -17.49 -4.15 -11.62
C GLY A 67 -16.40 -4.38 -12.66
N ILE A 68 -16.71 -4.36 -13.96
CA ILE A 68 -15.76 -4.65 -15.05
C ILE A 68 -15.50 -3.41 -15.88
N ASN A 69 -14.19 -3.18 -16.13
CA ASN A 69 -13.70 -2.23 -17.12
C ASN A 69 -12.67 -2.97 -18.00
N ARG A 70 -12.87 -3.02 -19.31
CA ARG A 70 -11.98 -3.76 -20.22
C ARG A 70 -10.61 -3.11 -20.36
N GLY A 71 -10.53 -1.80 -20.49
CA GLY A 71 -9.26 -1.08 -20.56
C GLY A 71 -8.43 -1.20 -19.27
N TYR A 72 -9.08 -1.45 -18.13
CA TYR A 72 -8.37 -1.78 -16.89
C TYR A 72 -7.56 -3.08 -17.01
N TYR A 73 -8.04 -4.09 -17.71
CA TYR A 73 -7.28 -5.32 -17.93
C TYR A 73 -6.11 -5.13 -18.89
N GLU A 74 -6.22 -4.22 -19.86
CA GLU A 74 -5.09 -3.79 -20.70
C GLU A 74 -4.01 -3.10 -19.86
N LEU A 75 -4.41 -2.18 -18.97
CA LEU A 75 -3.52 -1.55 -17.98
C LEU A 75 -2.83 -2.59 -17.09
N LEU A 76 -3.57 -3.57 -16.56
CA LEU A 76 -2.99 -4.65 -15.77
C LEU A 76 -2.02 -5.52 -16.55
N ALA A 77 -2.32 -5.84 -17.81
CA ALA A 77 -1.45 -6.62 -18.68
C ALA A 77 -0.11 -5.89 -18.88
N TRP A 78 -0.15 -4.58 -19.17
CA TRP A 78 1.06 -3.77 -19.28
C TRP A 78 1.88 -3.74 -17.98
N LEU A 79 1.24 -3.49 -16.82
CA LEU A 79 1.90 -3.45 -15.51
C LEU A 79 2.55 -4.78 -15.13
N ARG A 80 1.93 -5.90 -15.50
CA ARG A 80 2.41 -7.26 -15.18
C ARG A 80 3.41 -7.82 -16.19
N GLY A 81 3.34 -7.33 -17.43
CA GLY A 81 4.18 -7.79 -18.54
C GLY A 81 5.53 -7.09 -18.65
N SER A 82 5.77 -6.03 -17.90
CA SER A 82 6.95 -5.18 -18.06
C SER A 82 7.61 -4.87 -16.73
N ASP A 83 8.91 -5.15 -16.63
CA ASP A 83 9.67 -4.91 -15.42
C ASP A 83 9.98 -3.43 -15.22
N GLN A 84 9.72 -2.91 -14.02
CA GLN A 84 10.14 -1.58 -13.55
C GLN A 84 9.68 -0.41 -14.44
N VAL A 85 8.56 -0.56 -15.17
CA VAL A 85 8.02 0.52 -16.04
C VAL A 85 7.60 1.75 -15.27
N LEU A 86 7.32 1.60 -13.97
CA LEU A 86 6.95 2.68 -13.05
C LEU A 86 8.03 2.96 -11.99
N ALA A 87 9.28 2.56 -12.24
CA ALA A 87 10.36 2.77 -11.28
C ALA A 87 10.47 4.25 -10.88
N GLY A 88 10.43 4.52 -9.57
CA GLY A 88 10.49 5.89 -9.02
C GLY A 88 9.21 6.71 -9.17
N ALA A 89 8.16 6.20 -9.82
CA ALA A 89 6.89 6.89 -9.88
C ALA A 89 6.17 6.87 -8.52
N THR A 90 5.34 7.87 -8.27
CA THR A 90 4.47 7.97 -7.09
C THR A 90 3.02 8.12 -7.52
N ALA A 91 2.13 7.33 -6.94
CA ALA A 91 0.75 7.29 -7.37
C ALA A 91 -0.30 7.35 -6.25
N GLY A 92 -1.51 7.68 -6.69
CA GLY A 92 -2.77 7.43 -6.01
C GLY A 92 -3.80 6.90 -7.01
N MET A 93 -5.01 6.59 -6.54
CA MET A 93 -6.04 6.02 -7.39
C MET A 93 -7.44 6.49 -7.02
N ILE A 94 -8.27 6.71 -8.03
CA ILE A 94 -9.70 6.93 -7.91
C ILE A 94 -10.38 5.75 -8.59
N ILE A 95 -11.17 4.98 -7.84
CA ILE A 95 -11.94 3.87 -8.37
C ILE A 95 -13.42 4.17 -8.17
N ASP A 96 -14.16 4.27 -9.25
CA ASP A 96 -15.58 4.63 -9.25
C ASP A 96 -16.42 3.47 -9.80
N ALA A 97 -17.43 3.03 -9.07
CA ALA A 97 -18.32 1.95 -9.49
C ALA A 97 -19.79 2.36 -9.42
N GLU A 98 -20.57 1.84 -10.36
CA GLU A 98 -22.04 1.89 -10.35
C GLU A 98 -22.66 0.86 -9.38
N SER A 99 -21.85 0.27 -8.48
CA SER A 99 -22.20 -0.76 -7.51
C SER A 99 -21.59 -0.42 -6.15
N GLU A 100 -22.11 -1.01 -5.08
CA GLU A 100 -21.51 -0.94 -3.74
C GLU A 100 -20.28 -1.85 -3.59
N PHE A 101 -19.95 -2.66 -4.61
CA PHE A 101 -18.90 -3.65 -4.59
C PHE A 101 -17.80 -3.32 -5.62
N TYR A 102 -16.73 -4.10 -5.56
CA TYR A 102 -15.63 -4.19 -6.51
C TYR A 102 -14.56 -3.10 -6.41
N THR A 103 -14.86 -1.88 -5.94
CA THR A 103 -13.91 -0.76 -5.86
C THR A 103 -12.62 -1.14 -5.13
N LYS A 104 -12.72 -1.71 -3.91
CA LYS A 104 -11.54 -2.13 -3.11
C LYS A 104 -10.81 -3.33 -3.70
N ALA A 105 -11.53 -4.26 -4.34
CA ALA A 105 -10.91 -5.41 -4.98
C ALA A 105 -10.04 -4.95 -6.17
N THR A 106 -10.59 -4.09 -7.03
CA THR A 106 -9.87 -3.48 -8.15
C THR A 106 -8.69 -2.64 -7.67
N ALA A 107 -8.89 -1.78 -6.68
CA ALA A 107 -7.81 -0.95 -6.12
C ALA A 107 -6.66 -1.80 -5.56
N ARG A 108 -6.96 -2.89 -4.85
CA ARG A 108 -5.96 -3.82 -4.30
C ARG A 108 -5.15 -4.48 -5.40
N GLU A 109 -5.82 -4.99 -6.44
CA GLU A 109 -5.17 -5.64 -7.56
C GLU A 109 -4.26 -4.68 -8.33
N LEU A 110 -4.77 -3.47 -8.62
CA LEU A 110 -4.03 -2.40 -9.28
C LEU A 110 -2.81 -1.97 -8.47
N ALA A 111 -2.98 -1.73 -7.17
CA ALA A 111 -1.88 -1.30 -6.32
C ALA A 111 -0.77 -2.34 -6.25
N VAL A 112 -1.09 -3.63 -6.14
CA VAL A 112 -0.09 -4.70 -6.15
C VAL A 112 0.63 -4.78 -7.49
N ALA A 113 -0.10 -4.71 -8.62
CA ALA A 113 0.50 -4.76 -9.94
C ALA A 113 1.42 -3.56 -10.20
N ALA A 114 0.94 -2.33 -9.95
CA ALA A 114 1.73 -1.12 -10.14
C ALA A 114 2.93 -1.04 -9.19
N ASN A 115 2.77 -1.49 -7.94
CA ASN A 115 3.87 -1.52 -6.98
C ASN A 115 4.99 -2.49 -7.40
N ARG A 116 4.64 -3.66 -7.93
CA ARG A 116 5.60 -4.59 -8.51
C ARG A 116 6.29 -4.04 -9.76
N ALA A 117 5.60 -3.17 -10.51
CA ALA A 117 6.19 -2.42 -11.63
C ALA A 117 7.07 -1.24 -11.16
N GLY A 118 7.30 -1.06 -9.85
CA GLY A 118 8.19 -0.06 -9.27
C GLY A 118 7.52 1.20 -8.74
N CYS A 119 6.17 1.32 -8.81
CA CYS A 119 5.43 2.47 -8.34
C CYS A 119 5.32 2.52 -6.81
N ALA A 120 5.61 3.68 -6.22
CA ALA A 120 5.27 3.97 -4.85
C ALA A 120 3.83 4.49 -4.74
N PHE A 121 3.19 4.27 -3.59
CA PHE A 121 1.88 4.85 -3.29
C PHE A 121 1.93 5.72 -2.04
N VAL A 122 1.28 6.87 -2.12
CA VAL A 122 1.06 7.74 -0.95
C VAL A 122 0.27 7.00 0.13
N GLY A 123 0.30 7.47 1.36
CA GLY A 123 -0.56 6.93 2.41
C GLY A 123 -2.03 7.23 2.12
N ARG A 124 -2.93 6.25 2.21
CA ARG A 124 -4.34 6.32 1.79
C ARG A 124 -4.51 6.71 0.32
N PRO A 125 -3.93 5.96 -0.59
CA PRO A 125 -3.90 6.29 -2.01
C PRO A 125 -5.24 6.11 -2.72
N LEU A 126 -6.27 5.59 -2.05
CA LEU A 126 -7.55 5.25 -2.65
C LEU A 126 -8.64 6.26 -2.28
N VAL A 127 -9.22 6.86 -3.30
CA VAL A 127 -10.51 7.56 -3.27
C VAL A 127 -11.51 6.70 -4.04
N GLU A 128 -12.60 6.28 -3.36
CA GLU A 128 -13.55 5.34 -3.96
C GLU A 128 -14.95 5.94 -4.06
N GLY A 129 -15.55 5.88 -5.26
CA GLY A 129 -16.96 6.17 -5.48
C GLY A 129 -17.77 4.87 -5.56
N THR A 130 -18.61 4.60 -4.57
CA THR A 130 -19.64 3.54 -4.66
C THR A 130 -20.92 4.10 -5.25
N ALA A 131 -21.89 3.25 -5.59
CA ALA A 131 -23.13 3.69 -6.21
C ALA A 131 -23.86 4.74 -5.36
N SER A 132 -24.04 4.49 -4.05
CA SER A 132 -24.74 5.38 -3.12
C SER A 132 -23.90 6.53 -2.59
N LEU A 133 -22.56 6.43 -2.65
CA LEU A 133 -21.61 7.31 -1.96
C LEU A 133 -21.82 7.34 -0.42
N ASP A 134 -22.41 6.30 0.18
CA ASP A 134 -22.63 6.19 1.62
C ASP A 134 -21.32 6.15 2.39
N ASN A 135 -20.23 5.72 1.75
CA ASN A 135 -18.87 5.79 2.29
C ASN A 135 -18.40 7.23 2.58
N TYR A 136 -19.10 8.27 2.09
CA TYR A 136 -18.82 9.68 2.35
C TYR A 136 -19.73 10.34 3.41
N LEU A 137 -20.69 9.62 4.02
CA LEU A 137 -21.61 10.19 5.01
C LEU A 137 -20.90 11.02 6.10
N ILE A 138 -19.85 10.50 6.68
CA ILE A 138 -19.10 11.19 7.76
C ILE A 138 -18.27 12.34 7.21
N GLN A 139 -17.57 12.13 6.08
CA GLN A 139 -16.77 13.19 5.45
C GLN A 139 -17.65 14.36 4.97
N ALA A 140 -18.81 14.07 4.39
CA ALA A 140 -19.77 15.09 3.95
C ALA A 140 -20.20 15.99 5.12
N ALA A 141 -20.55 15.39 6.26
CA ALA A 141 -20.85 16.13 7.48
C ALA A 141 -19.68 16.96 7.97
N ASN A 142 -18.48 16.41 8.02
CA ASN A 142 -17.27 17.11 8.47
C ASN A 142 -16.84 18.25 7.53
N MET A 143 -17.10 18.12 6.23
CA MET A 143 -16.77 19.10 5.20
C MET A 143 -17.90 20.10 4.93
N ASN A 144 -19.03 19.95 5.61
CA ASN A 144 -20.24 20.75 5.42
C ASN A 144 -20.71 20.80 3.96
N THR A 145 -20.79 19.62 3.32
CA THR A 145 -21.19 19.43 1.94
C THR A 145 -22.02 18.17 1.77
N ASP A 146 -22.53 17.91 0.56
CA ASP A 146 -23.15 16.63 0.24
C ASP A 146 -22.11 15.51 0.00
N ARG A 147 -22.56 14.27 -0.19
CA ARG A 147 -21.70 13.11 -0.40
C ARG A 147 -20.86 13.24 -1.68
N PHE A 148 -21.44 13.78 -2.74
CA PHE A 148 -20.74 13.96 -4.01
C PHE A 148 -19.70 15.09 -3.93
N GLY A 149 -20.01 16.17 -3.21
CA GLY A 149 -19.06 17.22 -2.88
C GLY A 149 -17.89 16.69 -2.05
N ALA A 150 -18.15 15.82 -1.06
CA ALA A 150 -17.10 15.19 -0.26
C ALA A 150 -16.24 14.22 -1.10
N TYR A 151 -16.84 13.50 -2.04
CA TYR A 151 -16.10 12.65 -2.99
C TYR A 151 -15.16 13.48 -3.87
N LYS A 152 -15.65 14.57 -4.51
CA LYS A 152 -14.83 15.49 -5.31
C LYS A 152 -13.68 16.07 -4.48
N LYS A 153 -13.98 16.58 -3.30
CA LYS A 153 -12.97 17.15 -2.40
C LYS A 153 -11.91 16.13 -1.97
N SER A 154 -12.31 14.89 -1.76
CA SER A 154 -11.35 13.81 -1.47
C SER A 154 -10.43 13.51 -2.64
N ALA A 155 -10.93 13.61 -3.88
CA ALA A 155 -10.12 13.46 -5.08
C ALA A 155 -9.13 14.64 -5.26
N GLU A 156 -9.56 15.89 -5.01
CA GLU A 156 -8.66 17.05 -4.98
C GLU A 156 -7.53 16.86 -3.97
N ILE A 157 -7.86 16.48 -2.73
CA ILE A 157 -6.87 16.21 -1.67
C ILE A 157 -5.88 15.13 -2.10
N LEU A 158 -6.34 14.05 -2.73
CA LEU A 158 -5.46 12.98 -3.21
C LEU A 158 -4.50 13.49 -4.29
N VAL A 159 -4.98 14.30 -5.26
CA VAL A 159 -4.13 14.87 -6.31
C VAL A 159 -3.03 15.73 -5.70
N HIS A 160 -3.37 16.65 -4.80
CA HIS A 160 -2.37 17.45 -4.08
C HIS A 160 -1.38 16.57 -3.30
N GLN A 161 -1.87 15.54 -2.61
CA GLN A 161 -1.01 14.62 -1.88
C GLN A 161 -0.03 13.88 -2.80
N ILE A 162 -0.43 13.49 -4.02
CA ILE A 162 0.46 12.86 -5.00
C ILE A 162 1.55 13.84 -5.46
N LEU A 163 1.17 15.11 -5.73
CA LEU A 163 2.08 16.14 -6.23
C LEU A 163 3.10 16.58 -5.15
N GLU A 164 2.65 16.68 -3.91
CA GLU A 164 3.44 17.13 -2.77
C GLU A 164 4.23 16.00 -2.09
N GLU A 165 3.95 14.72 -2.43
CA GLU A 165 4.63 13.59 -1.79
C GLU A 165 6.13 13.63 -2.06
N THR A 166 6.88 13.74 -0.99
CA THR A 166 8.33 13.68 -1.01
C THR A 166 8.80 12.83 0.15
N TRP A 167 8.89 11.51 -0.07
CA TRP A 167 9.52 10.65 0.91
C TRP A 167 10.95 11.09 1.18
N GLN A 168 11.30 11.30 2.46
CA GLN A 168 12.62 11.79 2.85
C GLN A 168 13.39 10.71 3.61
N PRO A 169 14.45 10.13 3.01
CA PRO A 169 15.39 9.29 3.74
C PRO A 169 16.04 10.07 4.89
N LYS A 170 16.40 9.38 5.97
CA LYS A 170 16.95 9.97 7.21
C LYS A 170 18.44 9.73 7.33
N GLU A 171 19.11 10.48 8.17
CA GLU A 171 20.53 10.23 8.50
C GLU A 171 20.69 8.93 9.31
N GLU A 172 19.78 8.67 10.24
CA GLU A 172 19.60 7.41 10.98
C GLU A 172 18.13 7.06 10.93
N SER A 173 17.76 5.79 10.76
CA SER A 173 16.39 5.32 10.64
C SER A 173 16.10 4.14 11.55
N HIS A 174 14.83 4.01 11.94
CA HIS A 174 14.33 3.01 12.87
C HIS A 174 13.42 2.01 12.15
N LEU A 175 13.81 0.75 12.17
CA LEU A 175 13.06 -0.34 11.54
C LEU A 175 12.44 -1.25 12.58
N LEU A 176 11.10 -1.32 12.61
CA LEU A 176 10.37 -2.31 13.39
C LEU A 176 10.10 -3.55 12.54
N VAL A 177 10.56 -4.69 13.00
CA VAL A 177 10.32 -5.99 12.35
C VAL A 177 9.31 -6.79 13.16
N LEU A 178 8.22 -7.17 12.54
CA LEU A 178 7.15 -7.95 13.16
C LEU A 178 7.01 -9.32 12.50
N HIS A 179 6.97 -10.36 13.31
CA HIS A 179 6.76 -11.72 12.83
C HIS A 179 5.95 -12.55 13.83
N ALA A 180 5.30 -13.60 13.33
CA ALA A 180 4.59 -14.58 14.15
C ALA A 180 5.18 -16.00 13.97
N SER A 181 6.46 -16.09 13.66
CA SER A 181 7.14 -17.32 13.32
C SER A 181 7.77 -17.99 14.54
N ASN A 182 7.73 -19.32 14.56
CA ASN A 182 8.24 -20.15 15.65
C ASN A 182 9.60 -20.77 15.31
N HIS A 183 10.55 -20.07 14.67
CA HIS A 183 11.92 -20.55 14.67
C HIS A 183 12.61 -21.17 13.46
N ARG A 184 13.60 -21.93 13.81
CA ARG A 184 14.71 -22.55 13.08
C ARG A 184 14.42 -23.08 11.67
N THR A 185 13.15 -23.31 11.34
CA THR A 185 12.69 -23.84 10.05
C THR A 185 11.95 -22.83 9.21
N SER A 186 11.81 -21.58 9.69
CA SER A 186 11.06 -20.54 8.96
C SER A 186 11.86 -19.98 7.81
N ASN A 187 11.35 -20.17 6.59
CA ASN A 187 11.92 -19.59 5.39
C ASN A 187 11.92 -18.05 5.41
N THR A 188 10.86 -17.42 5.96
CA THR A 188 10.80 -15.95 6.09
C THR A 188 11.85 -15.41 7.04
N LEU A 189 12.10 -16.09 8.18
CA LEU A 189 13.17 -15.69 9.10
C LEU A 189 14.56 -15.91 8.49
N ALA A 190 14.77 -16.98 7.75
CA ALA A 190 16.05 -17.25 7.08
C ALA A 190 16.39 -16.15 6.06
N ILE A 191 15.42 -15.74 5.24
CA ILE A 191 15.57 -14.61 4.32
C ILE A 191 15.85 -13.32 5.10
N TRP A 192 15.06 -13.04 6.14
CA TRP A 192 15.24 -11.83 6.95
C TRP A 192 16.64 -11.73 7.55
N GLN A 193 17.19 -12.80 8.10
CA GLN A 193 18.55 -12.78 8.63
C GLN A 193 19.58 -12.35 7.57
N LYS A 194 19.42 -12.82 6.33
CA LYS A 194 20.29 -12.44 5.21
C LYS A 194 20.06 -11.01 4.73
N VAL A 195 18.85 -10.51 4.75
CA VAL A 195 18.53 -9.11 4.51
C VAL A 195 19.19 -8.23 5.57
N LYS A 196 19.00 -8.58 6.84
CA LYS A 196 19.55 -7.84 8.00
C LYS A 196 21.07 -7.69 7.95
N GLU A 197 21.80 -8.75 7.55
CA GLU A 197 23.26 -8.74 7.39
C GLU A 197 23.75 -7.72 6.34
N ARG A 198 22.87 -7.23 5.45
CA ARG A 198 23.18 -6.33 4.33
C ARG A 198 22.64 -4.92 4.50
N LEU A 199 21.83 -4.67 5.52
CA LEU A 199 21.30 -3.33 5.79
C LEU A 199 22.42 -2.40 6.28
N ASP A 200 22.27 -1.11 5.98
CA ASP A 200 23.16 -0.06 6.49
C ASP A 200 23.13 0.00 8.03
N ASP A 201 24.30 0.15 8.66
CA ASP A 201 24.44 0.17 10.12
C ASP A 201 23.72 1.34 10.80
N ARG A 202 23.32 2.36 10.05
CA ARG A 202 22.50 3.49 10.52
C ARG A 202 21.03 3.13 10.66
N ILE A 203 20.61 1.91 10.28
CA ILE A 203 19.25 1.42 10.50
C ILE A 203 19.21 0.69 11.84
N ARG A 204 18.57 1.31 12.84
CA ARG A 204 18.34 0.72 14.16
C ARG A 204 17.15 -0.23 14.09
N ILE A 205 17.37 -1.48 14.47
CA ILE A 205 16.40 -2.56 14.29
C ILE A 205 15.82 -2.99 15.64
N GLN A 206 14.48 -3.01 15.73
CA GLN A 206 13.76 -3.64 16.83
C GLN A 206 12.91 -4.79 16.26
N GLU A 207 13.12 -6.01 16.76
CA GLU A 207 12.36 -7.20 16.35
C GLU A 207 11.36 -7.58 17.44
N ILE A 208 10.09 -7.80 17.07
CA ILE A 208 9.04 -8.24 17.98
C ILE A 208 8.36 -9.49 17.41
N ASN A 209 8.40 -10.57 18.18
CA ASN A 209 7.63 -11.77 17.89
C ASN A 209 6.19 -11.62 18.42
N LEU A 210 5.22 -11.66 17.52
CA LEU A 210 3.79 -11.55 17.85
C LEU A 210 3.22 -12.81 18.52
N ARG A 211 3.96 -13.93 18.54
CA ARG A 211 3.59 -15.17 19.26
C ARG A 211 4.04 -15.15 20.71
N ASN A 212 3.68 -14.12 21.44
CA ASN A 212 4.06 -13.99 22.84
C ASN A 212 2.99 -14.50 23.83
N GLY A 213 1.90 -15.11 23.33
CA GLY A 213 0.80 -15.63 24.14
C GLY A 213 -0.16 -14.57 24.70
N THR A 214 0.21 -13.29 24.64
CA THR A 214 -0.59 -12.16 25.18
C THR A 214 -1.25 -11.30 24.10
N LEU A 215 -0.92 -11.53 22.82
CA LEU A 215 -1.56 -10.83 21.72
C LEU A 215 -2.88 -11.51 21.35
N VAL A 216 -3.97 -10.92 21.80
CA VAL A 216 -5.35 -11.31 21.44
C VAL A 216 -5.89 -10.39 20.34
N ASP A 217 -6.83 -10.90 19.53
CA ASP A 217 -7.46 -10.12 18.45
C ASP A 217 -8.36 -9.01 18.99
N CYS A 218 -8.84 -8.17 18.09
CA CYS A 218 -9.83 -7.13 18.37
C CYS A 218 -11.19 -7.78 18.67
N SER A 219 -11.77 -7.46 19.82
CA SER A 219 -13.06 -8.01 20.25
C SER A 219 -14.28 -7.22 19.72
N GLY A 220 -14.07 -6.27 18.80
CA GLY A 220 -15.18 -5.52 18.19
C GLY A 220 -15.95 -4.64 19.18
N CYS A 221 -15.26 -3.90 20.04
CA CYS A 221 -15.89 -2.96 20.99
C CYS A 221 -16.83 -1.97 20.27
N PRO A 222 -17.89 -1.49 20.95
CA PRO A 222 -18.68 -0.38 20.46
C PRO A 222 -17.79 0.81 20.07
N TYR A 223 -18.16 1.50 18.99
CA TYR A 223 -17.35 2.59 18.43
C TYR A 223 -16.92 3.63 19.46
N GLN A 224 -17.85 4.09 20.31
CA GLN A 224 -17.59 5.09 21.35
C GLN A 224 -16.54 4.61 22.38
N MET A 225 -16.61 3.35 22.77
CA MET A 225 -15.63 2.75 23.69
C MET A 225 -14.25 2.65 23.02
N CYS A 226 -14.21 2.20 21.75
CA CYS A 226 -12.95 2.14 20.98
C CYS A 226 -12.35 3.56 20.80
N LEU A 227 -13.18 4.56 20.55
CA LEU A 227 -12.76 5.95 20.42
C LEU A 227 -12.17 6.47 21.73
N HIS A 228 -12.87 6.30 22.86
CA HIS A 228 -12.43 6.77 24.18
C HIS A 228 -11.03 6.26 24.56
N PHE A 229 -10.76 4.96 24.41
CA PHE A 229 -9.44 4.41 24.69
C PHE A 229 -8.42 4.79 23.61
N GLY A 230 -8.83 4.86 22.35
CA GLY A 230 -7.98 5.22 21.23
C GLY A 230 -7.46 6.66 21.33
N GLU A 231 -8.27 7.61 21.77
CA GLU A 231 -7.89 9.01 22.04
C GLU A 231 -6.81 9.14 23.11
N GLN A 232 -6.72 8.15 24.00
CA GLN A 232 -5.67 8.04 25.00
C GLN A 232 -4.43 7.26 24.48
N GLY A 233 -4.41 6.87 23.20
CA GLY A 233 -3.37 6.04 22.61
C GLY A 233 -3.34 4.61 23.17
N LYS A 234 -4.48 4.12 23.67
CA LYS A 234 -4.64 2.83 24.34
C LYS A 234 -5.72 1.98 23.68
N CYS A 235 -5.76 0.71 24.05
CA CYS A 235 -6.86 -0.21 23.74
C CYS A 235 -7.35 -0.81 25.06
N PHE A 236 -8.65 -0.94 25.23
CA PHE A 236 -9.26 -1.50 26.47
C PHE A 236 -8.61 -2.83 26.92
N TYR A 237 -8.28 -3.68 25.98
CA TYR A 237 -7.70 -5.01 26.24
C TYR A 237 -6.21 -4.99 26.61
N GLY A 238 -5.54 -3.82 26.65
CA GLY A 238 -4.15 -3.69 27.13
C GLY A 238 -3.16 -4.69 26.50
N GLY A 239 -2.30 -5.24 27.35
CA GLY A 239 -1.34 -6.30 27.04
C GLY A 239 -0.24 -5.87 26.08
N ALA A 240 0.47 -6.83 25.51
CA ALA A 240 1.63 -6.60 24.65
C ALA A 240 1.39 -5.61 23.52
N MET A 241 0.15 -5.51 23.02
CA MET A 241 -0.18 -4.54 21.96
C MET A 241 0.01 -3.10 22.43
N VAL A 242 -0.46 -2.77 23.64
CA VAL A 242 -0.39 -1.41 24.20
C VAL A 242 0.96 -1.13 24.86
N GLU A 243 1.51 -2.11 25.54
CA GLU A 243 2.71 -1.97 26.37
C GLU A 243 3.99 -1.99 25.55
N ASN A 244 4.04 -2.80 24.49
CA ASN A 244 5.25 -3.05 23.70
C ASN A 244 5.12 -2.59 22.24
N ILE A 245 4.01 -2.99 21.56
CA ILE A 245 3.89 -2.83 20.11
C ILE A 245 3.56 -1.38 19.74
N TYR A 246 2.63 -0.69 20.42
CA TYR A 246 2.33 0.72 20.12
C TYR A 246 3.54 1.64 20.30
N PRO A 247 4.33 1.54 21.39
CA PRO A 247 5.58 2.31 21.50
C PRO A 247 6.56 2.02 20.36
N ALA A 248 6.73 0.75 19.98
CA ALA A 248 7.61 0.35 18.87
C ALA A 248 7.13 0.89 17.53
N VAL A 249 5.81 0.87 17.25
CA VAL A 249 5.24 1.48 16.03
C VAL A 249 5.44 2.99 16.00
N LYS A 250 5.30 3.68 17.13
CA LYS A 250 5.57 5.13 17.22
C LYS A 250 7.03 5.45 16.98
N TRP A 251 7.95 4.65 17.51
CA TRP A 251 9.39 4.81 17.38
C TRP A 251 9.89 4.56 15.94
N ALA A 252 9.25 3.65 15.21
CA ALA A 252 9.71 3.21 13.91
C ALA A 252 9.47 4.26 12.80
N ASP A 253 10.41 4.35 11.86
CA ASP A 253 10.29 5.07 10.58
C ASP A 253 9.84 4.12 9.46
N ALA A 254 10.03 2.83 9.66
CA ALA A 254 9.52 1.78 8.77
C ALA A 254 9.09 0.54 9.55
N ILE A 255 8.16 -0.21 8.97
CA ILE A 255 7.75 -1.52 9.48
C ILE A 255 8.00 -2.58 8.41
N LEU A 256 8.71 -3.64 8.79
CA LEU A 256 8.86 -4.85 7.98
C LEU A 256 8.04 -5.98 8.57
N LEU A 257 7.15 -6.56 7.77
CA LEU A 257 6.31 -7.68 8.15
C LEU A 257 6.81 -8.99 7.54
N LEU A 258 7.11 -9.98 8.37
CA LEU A 258 7.51 -11.31 7.92
C LEU A 258 6.26 -12.21 7.90
N CYS A 259 5.78 -12.53 6.71
CA CYS A 259 4.49 -13.17 6.47
C CYS A 259 4.65 -14.52 5.76
N PRO A 260 4.77 -15.63 6.48
CA PRO A 260 4.53 -16.94 5.87
C PRO A 260 3.06 -17.05 5.43
N ASN A 261 2.83 -17.63 4.27
CA ASN A 261 1.47 -17.88 3.79
C ASN A 261 0.84 -19.08 4.53
N TYR A 262 -0.28 -18.84 5.18
CA TYR A 262 -1.11 -19.88 5.82
C TYR A 262 -2.51 -19.88 5.18
N ASN A 263 -2.77 -20.82 4.28
CA ASN A 263 -4.06 -20.94 3.60
C ASN A 263 -4.51 -19.61 2.92
N ASP A 264 -3.58 -19.00 2.18
CA ASP A 264 -3.80 -17.73 1.45
C ASP A 264 -4.21 -16.54 2.34
N ALA A 265 -3.79 -16.58 3.61
CA ALA A 265 -4.06 -15.53 4.58
C ALA A 265 -2.84 -15.20 5.45
N LEU A 266 -2.85 -14.00 6.01
CA LEU A 266 -1.93 -13.59 7.07
C LEU A 266 -2.17 -14.44 8.31
N SER A 267 -1.12 -14.67 9.12
CA SER A 267 -1.28 -15.38 10.40
C SER A 267 -2.26 -14.66 11.33
N ALA A 268 -2.94 -15.41 12.20
CA ALA A 268 -3.90 -14.85 13.16
C ALA A 268 -3.29 -13.72 14.02
N ASN A 269 -2.04 -13.89 14.46
CA ASN A 269 -1.36 -12.88 15.26
C ASN A 269 -1.06 -11.59 14.44
N MET A 270 -0.71 -11.72 13.15
CA MET A 270 -0.52 -10.57 12.26
C MET A 270 -1.84 -9.85 12.03
N THR A 271 -2.93 -10.58 11.83
CA THR A 271 -4.28 -10.04 11.71
C THR A 271 -4.70 -9.33 12.99
N ALA A 272 -4.45 -9.91 14.16
CA ALA A 272 -4.71 -9.28 15.45
C ALA A 272 -3.92 -7.97 15.64
N PHE A 273 -2.65 -7.93 15.25
CA PHE A 273 -1.86 -6.69 15.21
C PHE A 273 -2.54 -5.63 14.35
N ILE A 274 -2.88 -5.95 13.10
CA ILE A 274 -3.50 -5.02 12.14
C ILE A 274 -4.84 -4.50 12.68
N ASN A 275 -5.70 -5.38 13.19
CA ASN A 275 -7.01 -5.02 13.73
C ASN A 275 -6.88 -4.06 14.91
N ARG A 276 -6.00 -4.36 15.85
CA ARG A 276 -5.80 -3.56 17.06
C ARG A 276 -5.01 -2.27 16.82
N LEU A 277 -4.24 -2.16 15.74
CA LEU A 277 -3.57 -0.92 15.33
C LEU A 277 -4.59 0.22 15.10
N THR A 278 -5.86 -0.09 14.88
CA THR A 278 -6.95 0.87 14.73
C THR A 278 -7.08 1.81 15.93
N ALA A 279 -6.85 1.34 17.15
CA ALA A 279 -6.91 2.20 18.34
C ALA A 279 -5.78 3.24 18.32
N LEU A 280 -4.55 2.85 18.01
CA LEU A 280 -3.43 3.78 17.87
C LEU A 280 -3.67 4.78 16.72
N PHE A 281 -4.28 4.33 15.62
CA PHE A 281 -4.57 5.16 14.46
C PHE A 281 -5.55 6.31 14.74
N ARG A 282 -6.27 6.30 15.87
CA ARG A 282 -7.13 7.41 16.30
C ARG A 282 -6.33 8.68 16.56
N THR A 283 -5.15 8.55 17.16
CA THR A 283 -4.29 9.68 17.55
C THR A 283 -3.01 9.81 16.73
N THR A 284 -2.65 8.80 15.96
CA THR A 284 -1.37 8.74 15.23
C THR A 284 -1.63 8.41 13.77
N ARG A 285 -1.10 9.23 12.85
CA ARG A 285 -1.06 8.92 11.43
C ARG A 285 0.32 8.37 11.09
N PHE A 286 0.40 7.59 10.01
CA PHE A 286 1.62 6.85 9.63
C PHE A 286 2.14 7.26 8.25
N TYR A 287 1.85 8.50 7.80
CA TYR A 287 2.35 9.03 6.53
C TYR A 287 3.89 9.08 6.46
N ASP A 288 4.53 9.23 7.62
CA ASP A 288 5.98 9.28 7.82
C ASP A 288 6.63 7.90 8.00
N LYS A 289 5.90 6.81 7.75
CA LYS A 289 6.35 5.43 7.97
C LYS A 289 6.23 4.58 6.72
N ALA A 290 7.36 4.00 6.29
CA ALA A 290 7.40 3.08 5.16
C ALA A 290 6.93 1.68 5.55
N LEU A 291 6.24 1.01 4.63
CA LEU A 291 5.83 -0.39 4.77
C LEU A 291 6.68 -1.30 3.90
N PHE A 292 7.23 -2.36 4.50
CA PHE A 292 7.92 -3.44 3.81
C PHE A 292 7.37 -4.80 4.22
N ALA A 293 7.56 -5.81 3.37
CA ALA A 293 7.20 -7.18 3.70
C ALA A 293 8.14 -8.23 3.08
N ILE A 294 8.30 -9.37 3.77
CA ILE A 294 8.86 -10.59 3.21
C ILE A 294 7.77 -11.65 3.30
N ILE A 295 7.32 -12.16 2.16
CA ILE A 295 6.26 -13.17 2.07
C ILE A 295 6.83 -14.44 1.48
N VAL A 296 6.61 -15.58 2.13
CA VAL A 296 6.97 -16.88 1.58
C VAL A 296 5.74 -17.78 1.57
N SER A 297 5.40 -18.24 0.37
CA SER A 297 4.31 -19.19 0.13
C SER A 297 4.87 -20.57 -0.16
N GLY A 298 4.13 -21.62 0.23
CA GLY A 298 4.52 -23.00 -0.10
C GLY A 298 4.49 -23.27 -1.60
N TYR A 299 3.48 -22.75 -2.29
CA TYR A 299 3.24 -22.95 -3.73
C TYR A 299 2.88 -21.65 -4.44
N SER A 300 1.82 -20.95 -4.03
CA SER A 300 1.29 -19.75 -4.67
C SER A 300 0.67 -18.81 -3.61
N GLY A 301 0.09 -17.68 -4.03
CA GLY A 301 -0.71 -16.81 -3.16
C GLY A 301 0.07 -15.74 -2.41
N SER A 302 1.37 -15.52 -2.69
CA SER A 302 2.12 -14.42 -2.07
C SER A 302 1.52 -13.06 -2.40
N ASP A 303 0.99 -12.89 -3.60
CA ASP A 303 0.29 -11.69 -4.07
C ASP A 303 -1.01 -11.43 -3.30
N LEU A 304 -1.72 -12.49 -2.86
CA LEU A 304 -2.91 -12.35 -2.01
C LEU A 304 -2.55 -11.72 -0.66
N LEU A 305 -1.45 -12.18 -0.03
CA LEU A 305 -0.99 -11.60 1.22
C LEU A 305 -0.46 -10.17 1.03
N ALA A 306 0.29 -9.91 -0.03
CA ALA A 306 0.71 -8.56 -0.39
C ALA A 306 -0.51 -7.63 -0.53
N GLY A 307 -1.56 -8.07 -1.20
CA GLY A 307 -2.82 -7.35 -1.33
C GLY A 307 -3.53 -7.11 0.01
N GLN A 308 -3.51 -8.07 0.93
CA GLN A 308 -4.05 -7.89 2.29
C GLN A 308 -3.29 -6.79 3.05
N LEU A 309 -1.95 -6.79 2.99
CA LEU A 309 -1.12 -5.76 3.62
C LEU A 309 -1.34 -4.38 3.02
N VAL A 310 -1.36 -4.26 1.70
CA VAL A 310 -1.64 -3.00 1.00
C VAL A 310 -3.00 -2.44 1.42
N THR A 311 -4.05 -3.26 1.38
CA THR A 311 -5.40 -2.83 1.77
C THR A 311 -5.45 -2.39 3.23
N ALA A 312 -4.87 -3.17 4.13
CA ALA A 312 -4.98 -2.94 5.57
C ALA A 312 -4.11 -1.78 6.06
N LEU A 313 -2.90 -1.61 5.53
CA LEU A 313 -1.90 -0.69 6.08
C LEU A 313 -1.67 0.55 5.22
N ASN A 314 -1.58 0.43 3.91
CA ASN A 314 -1.45 1.60 3.04
C ASN A 314 -2.80 2.29 2.79
N MET A 315 -3.83 1.57 2.32
CA MET A 315 -5.13 2.18 2.02
C MET A 315 -5.89 2.62 3.26
N ASN A 316 -5.85 1.84 4.35
CA ASN A 316 -6.64 2.11 5.55
C ASN A 316 -5.88 2.78 6.69
N LYS A 317 -4.54 2.71 6.73
CA LYS A 317 -3.74 3.15 7.89
C LYS A 317 -2.66 4.20 7.56
N THR A 318 -2.61 4.74 6.36
CA THR A 318 -1.71 5.82 5.95
C THR A 318 -0.22 5.51 5.84
N PHE A 319 0.22 4.24 5.88
CA PHE A 319 1.62 3.93 5.62
C PHE A 319 1.99 4.27 4.18
N TYR A 320 3.16 4.89 4.00
CA TYR A 320 3.76 5.03 2.68
C TYR A 320 4.15 3.66 2.13
N LEU A 321 3.83 3.39 0.87
CA LEU A 321 4.16 2.14 0.19
C LEU A 321 5.26 2.38 -0.84
N PRO A 322 6.53 2.11 -0.54
CA PRO A 322 7.60 2.26 -1.53
C PRO A 322 7.44 1.28 -2.68
N GLY A 323 7.94 1.63 -3.86
CA GLY A 323 7.91 0.72 -5.01
C GLY A 323 8.59 -0.61 -4.70
N ASN A 324 8.00 -1.73 -5.12
CA ASN A 324 8.45 -3.08 -4.77
C ASN A 324 8.62 -3.29 -3.25
N PHE A 325 7.62 -2.89 -2.47
CA PHE A 325 7.65 -2.95 -1.00
C PHE A 325 7.86 -4.35 -0.44
N CYS A 326 7.59 -5.38 -1.25
CA CYS A 326 7.50 -6.76 -0.80
C CYS A 326 8.43 -7.68 -1.59
N MET A 327 9.27 -8.45 -0.87
CA MET A 327 9.97 -9.61 -1.41
C MET A 327 9.04 -10.82 -1.29
N MET A 328 8.75 -11.49 -2.40
CA MET A 328 7.85 -12.64 -2.48
C MET A 328 8.58 -13.87 -3.02
N GLU A 329 8.62 -14.95 -2.23
CA GLU A 329 9.30 -16.20 -2.59
C GLU A 329 8.37 -17.41 -2.49
N THR A 330 8.68 -18.45 -3.25
CA THR A 330 7.94 -19.72 -3.21
C THR A 330 8.86 -20.82 -2.70
N ALA A 331 8.62 -21.28 -1.48
CA ALA A 331 9.43 -22.32 -0.83
C ALA A 331 8.63 -23.06 0.23
N ASN A 332 8.31 -24.33 -0.03
CA ASN A 332 7.47 -25.14 0.86
C ASN A 332 8.26 -25.76 2.03
N ASN A 333 9.39 -26.40 1.73
CA ASN A 333 10.14 -27.12 2.74
C ASN A 333 11.01 -26.18 3.60
N ALA A 334 11.26 -26.56 4.84
CA ALA A 334 12.15 -25.85 5.74
C ALA A 334 13.53 -25.61 5.12
N GLY A 335 14.00 -24.38 5.12
CA GLY A 335 15.28 -23.95 4.53
C GLY A 335 15.34 -23.99 3.01
N ALA A 336 14.24 -24.30 2.32
CA ALA A 336 14.21 -24.35 0.86
C ALA A 336 14.35 -22.96 0.23
N ALA A 337 13.90 -21.90 0.90
CA ALA A 337 14.00 -20.54 0.37
C ALA A 337 15.44 -20.14 0.08
N MET A 338 16.39 -20.51 0.91
CA MET A 338 17.81 -20.20 0.72
C MET A 338 18.50 -21.03 -0.38
N LYS A 339 17.79 -21.97 -0.98
CA LYS A 339 18.26 -22.80 -2.11
C LYS A 339 17.64 -22.39 -3.44
N LEU A 340 16.79 -21.39 -3.46
CA LEU A 340 16.16 -20.90 -4.69
C LEU A 340 17.20 -20.27 -5.62
N PRO A 341 17.13 -20.53 -6.93
CA PRO A 341 18.00 -19.87 -7.90
C PRO A 341 17.91 -18.34 -7.78
N GLY A 342 19.06 -17.65 -7.71
CA GLY A 342 19.14 -16.19 -7.63
C GLY A 342 18.62 -15.56 -6.33
N ILE A 343 18.41 -16.33 -5.28
CA ILE A 343 17.89 -15.82 -4.00
C ILE A 343 18.81 -14.75 -3.37
N GLU A 344 20.13 -14.94 -3.48
CA GLU A 344 21.12 -14.01 -2.94
C GLU A 344 21.08 -12.65 -3.64
N ASP A 345 20.82 -12.62 -4.95
CA ASP A 345 20.66 -11.38 -5.71
C ASP A 345 19.38 -10.65 -5.29
N ARG A 346 18.25 -11.36 -5.19
CA ARG A 346 16.99 -10.77 -4.75
C ARG A 346 17.06 -10.26 -3.30
N ILE A 347 17.76 -10.95 -2.41
CA ILE A 347 18.04 -10.47 -1.05
C ILE A 347 18.87 -9.19 -1.09
N ARG A 348 19.91 -9.14 -1.90
CA ARG A 348 20.75 -7.95 -2.07
C ARG A 348 19.92 -6.77 -2.56
N GLU A 349 19.18 -6.94 -3.66
CA GLU A 349 18.32 -5.91 -4.25
C GLU A 349 17.28 -5.38 -3.27
N PHE A 350 16.66 -6.27 -2.50
CA PHE A 350 15.67 -5.86 -1.48
C PHE A 350 16.32 -5.09 -0.33
N SER A 351 17.51 -5.50 0.13
CA SER A 351 18.26 -4.83 1.19
C SER A 351 18.75 -3.45 0.75
N GLU A 352 19.29 -3.34 -0.47
CA GLU A 352 19.74 -2.07 -1.06
C GLU A 352 18.56 -1.10 -1.22
N LYS A 353 17.41 -1.58 -1.67
CA LYS A 353 16.18 -0.79 -1.77
C LYS A 353 15.72 -0.29 -0.41
N MET A 354 15.62 -1.16 0.60
CA MET A 354 15.27 -0.74 1.96
C MET A 354 16.23 0.33 2.47
N THR A 355 17.53 0.14 2.27
CA THR A 355 18.56 1.11 2.67
C THR A 355 18.38 2.43 1.94
N HIS A 356 18.15 2.42 0.63
CA HIS A 356 17.95 3.64 -0.17
C HIS A 356 16.69 4.43 0.25
N ILE A 357 15.61 3.74 0.59
CA ILE A 357 14.38 4.37 1.09
C ILE A 357 14.58 4.97 2.48
N LEU A 358 15.37 4.34 3.33
CA LEU A 358 15.48 4.71 4.74
C LEU A 358 16.63 5.67 5.03
N ILE A 359 17.75 5.56 4.31
CA ILE A 359 19.00 6.22 4.64
C ILE A 359 19.44 7.21 3.57
N LYS A 360 19.69 8.45 3.98
CA LYS A 360 20.16 9.53 3.11
C LYS A 360 21.57 9.28 2.57
N GLY A 361 21.78 9.66 1.30
CA GLY A 361 23.10 9.60 0.66
C GLY A 361 23.49 8.22 0.13
N THR A 362 22.60 7.24 0.15
CA THR A 362 22.82 5.94 -0.48
C THR A 362 22.37 6.01 -1.95
N GLN A 363 23.25 5.61 -2.88
CA GLN A 363 22.88 5.52 -4.30
C GLN A 363 22.27 4.17 -4.59
N ASN A 364 21.16 4.15 -5.39
CA ASN A 364 20.74 2.92 -6.07
C ASN A 364 21.86 2.51 -7.04
N ARG A 365 22.54 1.43 -6.75
CA ARG A 365 23.54 0.82 -7.64
C ARG A 365 22.87 -0.14 -8.60
#